data_19c309963d07427888b2362e6a0246a6
#
_entry.id   19c309963d07427888b2362e6a0246a6
#
_cell.length_a   1.000
_cell.length_b   1.000
_cell.length_c   1.000
_cell.angle_alpha   90.00
_cell.angle_beta   90.00
_cell.angle_gamma   90.00
#
_symmetry.space_group_name_H-M   'P 1'
#
loop_
_entity.id
_entity.type
_entity.pdbx_description
1 polymer ?
#
loop_
_entity_poly.entity_id
_entity_poly.type
_entity_poly.pdbx_seq_one_letter_code
_entity_poly.pdbx_strand_id
1 'polypeptide(L)'
;YGADLGVDLASAGTDRVLSADICGIKDAYALAGENLTDAYADIVFGTIFDPYLVDGAFDPEAVRIETETQARRLEAEFNSKRLYCVRQARRKFYGDAPAGIELGGYPGELVNVTPQSLKAEYDRILSTASIDVMVQGVDEARVAEMLLKKLDGIRRDPHPFAAPVAMPATPLRHFKEEIPGLTQAKLCMLFTTGEEHPNPPSVSILRVAMSVLGGSATSRLFRNVREKQSLCYYCGSAAQRATGVMMIDSGVEPGKE
;
A
#
# COMPACT_ATOMS: atom_id res chain seq x y z
N TYR A 1 -27.81 8.43 5.01
CA TYR A 1 -27.16 8.98 6.22
C TYR A 1 -25.72 9.48 5.96
N GLY A 2 -25.25 9.46 4.71
CA GLY A 2 -23.93 9.97 4.33
C GLY A 2 -22.77 9.11 4.87
N ALA A 3 -22.93 7.79 4.92
CA ALA A 3 -21.83 6.90 5.25
C ALA A 3 -20.75 6.92 4.15
N ASP A 4 -19.49 6.83 4.57
CA ASP A 4 -18.34 6.78 3.70
C ASP A 4 -17.83 5.34 3.61
N LEU A 5 -17.73 4.81 2.40
CA LEU A 5 -17.22 3.46 2.11
C LEU A 5 -15.87 3.57 1.43
N GLY A 6 -14.86 2.98 2.05
CA GLY A 6 -13.51 2.87 1.51
C GLY A 6 -13.16 1.44 1.09
N VAL A 7 -12.39 1.30 0.01
CA VAL A 7 -11.71 0.04 -0.35
C VAL A 7 -10.28 0.39 -0.74
N ASP A 8 -9.30 -0.25 -0.13
CA ASP A 8 -7.89 0.03 -0.39
C ASP A 8 -7.05 -1.25 -0.45
N LEU A 9 -5.96 -1.18 -1.19
CA LEU A 9 -4.92 -2.20 -1.25
C LEU A 9 -3.61 -1.60 -0.75
N ALA A 10 -3.11 -2.11 0.35
CA ALA A 10 -1.90 -1.62 1.00
C ALA A 10 -0.85 -2.71 1.18
N SER A 11 0.37 -2.30 1.52
CA SER A 11 1.42 -3.19 2.01
C SER A 11 1.56 -3.06 3.51
N ALA A 12 1.50 -4.17 4.22
CA ALA A 12 1.85 -4.29 5.63
C ALA A 12 3.15 -5.11 5.75
N GLY A 13 4.29 -4.43 5.65
CA GLY A 13 5.58 -5.12 5.56
C GLY A 13 5.77 -5.84 4.23
N THR A 14 5.82 -7.15 4.28
CA THR A 14 5.89 -8.04 3.10
C THR A 14 4.53 -8.50 2.61
N ASP A 15 3.49 -8.31 3.43
CA ASP A 15 2.15 -8.77 3.11
C ASP A 15 1.36 -7.74 2.30
N ARG A 16 0.35 -8.22 1.60
CA ARG A 16 -0.66 -7.41 0.92
C ARG A 16 -1.95 -7.46 1.72
N VAL A 17 -2.52 -6.31 1.98
CA VAL A 17 -3.76 -6.17 2.73
C VAL A 17 -4.79 -5.49 1.85
N LEU A 18 -5.85 -6.22 1.54
CA LEU A 18 -7.06 -5.64 0.99
C LEU A 18 -7.97 -5.27 2.17
N SER A 19 -8.37 -4.02 2.24
CA SER A 19 -9.28 -3.53 3.27
C SER A 19 -10.55 -2.97 2.64
N ALA A 20 -11.66 -3.16 3.34
CA ALA A 20 -12.90 -2.44 3.10
C ALA A 20 -13.38 -1.91 4.45
N ASP A 21 -13.74 -0.65 4.49
CA ASP A 21 -14.21 0.02 5.69
C ASP A 21 -15.43 0.87 5.40
N ILE A 22 -16.27 1.04 6.41
CA ILE A 22 -17.41 1.96 6.36
C ILE A 22 -17.45 2.78 7.65
N CYS A 23 -17.65 4.06 7.50
CA CYS A 23 -17.81 4.99 8.61
C CYS A 23 -19.13 5.73 8.47
N GLY A 24 -19.91 5.79 9.55
CA GLY A 24 -21.19 6.49 9.55
C GLY A 24 -21.68 6.83 10.95
N ILE A 25 -22.89 7.34 11.06
CA ILE A 25 -23.51 7.66 12.35
C ILE A 25 -23.97 6.38 13.06
N LYS A 26 -24.04 6.43 14.39
CA LYS A 26 -24.53 5.31 15.21
C LYS A 26 -26.04 5.15 15.09
N ASP A 27 -26.54 3.93 15.37
CA ASP A 27 -27.98 3.61 15.42
C ASP A 27 -28.80 4.58 16.27
N ALA A 28 -28.21 5.07 17.38
CA ALA A 28 -28.84 6.03 18.26
C ALA A 28 -29.21 7.37 17.58
N TYR A 29 -28.63 7.65 16.43
CA TYR A 29 -28.91 8.87 15.64
C TYR A 29 -29.72 8.58 14.37
N ALA A 30 -30.22 7.36 14.21
CA ALA A 30 -31.10 7.00 13.11
C ALA A 30 -32.47 7.73 13.28
N LEU A 31 -32.98 8.29 12.18
CA LEU A 31 -34.17 9.17 12.23
C LEU A 31 -35.47 8.39 12.44
N ALA A 32 -35.57 7.18 11.90
CA ALA A 32 -36.75 6.34 11.97
C ALA A 32 -36.50 5.00 12.70
N GLY A 33 -35.41 4.92 13.49
CA GLY A 33 -35.06 3.72 14.26
C GLY A 33 -34.50 2.59 13.41
N GLU A 34 -33.87 2.93 12.27
CA GLU A 34 -33.18 1.97 11.40
C GLU A 34 -31.98 1.35 12.14
N ASN A 35 -31.72 0.09 11.85
CA ASN A 35 -30.52 -0.61 12.27
C ASN A 35 -29.38 -0.30 11.28
N LEU A 36 -28.63 0.76 11.57
CA LEU A 36 -27.51 1.19 10.72
C LEU A 36 -26.31 0.24 10.86
N THR A 37 -26.12 -0.39 12.01
CA THR A 37 -25.07 -1.38 12.24
C THR A 37 -25.19 -2.52 11.25
N ASP A 38 -26.37 -3.14 11.12
CA ASP A 38 -26.62 -4.22 10.17
C ASP A 38 -26.44 -3.72 8.72
N ALA A 39 -26.97 -2.55 8.40
CA ALA A 39 -26.86 -1.99 7.05
C ALA A 39 -25.41 -1.73 6.65
N TYR A 40 -24.59 -1.18 7.54
CA TYR A 40 -23.17 -0.94 7.28
C TYR A 40 -22.39 -2.26 7.14
N ALA A 41 -22.64 -3.22 8.02
CA ALA A 41 -22.02 -4.54 7.94
C ALA A 41 -22.40 -5.26 6.63
N ASP A 42 -23.65 -5.21 6.21
CA ASP A 42 -24.11 -5.81 4.95
C ASP A 42 -23.43 -5.15 3.74
N ILE A 43 -23.25 -3.83 3.75
CA ILE A 43 -22.54 -3.13 2.66
C ILE A 43 -21.07 -3.56 2.59
N VAL A 44 -20.34 -3.52 3.71
CA VAL A 44 -18.92 -3.89 3.74
C VAL A 44 -18.74 -5.37 3.37
N PHE A 45 -19.51 -6.25 3.99
CA PHE A 45 -19.42 -7.68 3.71
C PHE A 45 -19.90 -8.01 2.30
N GLY A 46 -20.95 -7.35 1.81
CA GLY A 46 -21.40 -7.49 0.42
C GLY A 46 -20.32 -7.08 -0.57
N THR A 47 -19.57 -6.02 -0.30
CA THR A 47 -18.46 -5.56 -1.14
C THR A 47 -17.36 -6.65 -1.27
N ILE A 48 -17.10 -7.40 -0.19
CA ILE A 48 -16.04 -8.42 -0.17
C ILE A 48 -16.55 -9.79 -0.60
N PHE A 49 -17.72 -10.22 -0.12
CA PHE A 49 -18.18 -11.62 -0.23
C PHE A 49 -19.23 -11.85 -1.31
N ASP A 50 -19.93 -10.80 -1.78
CA ASP A 50 -21.01 -10.91 -2.76
C ASP A 50 -20.70 -10.13 -4.05
N PRO A 51 -19.60 -10.46 -4.78
CA PRO A 51 -19.24 -9.74 -5.99
C PRO A 51 -20.29 -9.92 -7.08
N TYR A 52 -20.50 -8.88 -7.89
CA TYR A 52 -21.32 -9.01 -9.08
C TYR A 52 -20.62 -9.90 -10.12
N LEU A 53 -21.26 -11.01 -10.46
CA LEU A 53 -20.72 -11.99 -11.41
C LEU A 53 -21.67 -12.18 -12.59
N VAL A 54 -21.10 -12.40 -13.78
CA VAL A 54 -21.79 -12.77 -15.01
C VAL A 54 -21.26 -14.13 -15.45
N ASP A 55 -22.15 -15.10 -15.61
CA ASP A 55 -21.80 -16.49 -15.98
C ASP A 55 -20.70 -17.11 -15.08
N GLY A 56 -20.72 -16.78 -13.79
CA GLY A 56 -19.78 -17.33 -12.80
C GLY A 56 -18.39 -16.68 -12.78
N ALA A 57 -18.16 -15.63 -13.54
CA ALA A 57 -16.94 -14.83 -13.55
C ALA A 57 -17.24 -13.34 -13.34
N PHE A 58 -16.22 -12.50 -13.19
CA PHE A 58 -16.45 -11.05 -13.16
C PHE A 58 -16.97 -10.53 -14.49
N ASP A 59 -17.75 -9.43 -14.46
CA ASP A 59 -18.30 -8.82 -15.66
C ASP A 59 -17.17 -8.43 -16.64
N PRO A 60 -17.17 -8.95 -17.87
CA PRO A 60 -16.12 -8.70 -18.86
C PRO A 60 -15.92 -7.22 -19.17
N GLU A 61 -17.01 -6.44 -19.20
CA GLU A 61 -16.91 -5.02 -19.49
C GLU A 61 -16.30 -4.23 -18.33
N ALA A 62 -16.66 -4.57 -17.09
CA ALA A 62 -16.04 -3.99 -15.90
C ALA A 62 -14.54 -4.31 -15.85
N VAL A 63 -14.17 -5.58 -16.11
CA VAL A 63 -12.76 -6.00 -16.14
C VAL A 63 -11.97 -5.25 -17.21
N ARG A 64 -12.54 -5.07 -18.41
CA ARG A 64 -11.92 -4.30 -19.49
C ARG A 64 -11.67 -2.86 -19.08
N ILE A 65 -12.69 -2.17 -18.54
CA ILE A 65 -12.61 -0.77 -18.12
C ILE A 65 -11.55 -0.59 -17.03
N GLU A 66 -11.56 -1.46 -16.01
CA GLU A 66 -10.60 -1.36 -14.91
C GLU A 66 -9.17 -1.69 -15.35
N THR A 67 -8.99 -2.66 -16.25
CA THR A 67 -7.67 -2.99 -16.82
C THR A 67 -7.11 -1.83 -17.65
N GLU A 68 -7.92 -1.19 -18.50
CA GLU A 68 -7.51 0.00 -19.24
C GLU A 68 -7.22 1.18 -18.32
N THR A 69 -8.00 1.34 -17.26
CA THR A 69 -7.79 2.39 -16.26
C THR A 69 -6.47 2.18 -15.51
N GLN A 70 -6.18 0.92 -15.13
CA GLN A 70 -4.94 0.57 -14.47
C GLN A 70 -3.72 0.75 -15.41
N ALA A 71 -3.84 0.39 -16.69
CA ALA A 71 -2.80 0.65 -17.68
C ALA A 71 -2.45 2.14 -17.76
N ARG A 72 -3.47 2.98 -17.88
CA ARG A 72 -3.29 4.45 -17.89
C ARG A 72 -2.65 4.99 -16.59
N ARG A 73 -3.02 4.44 -15.43
CA ARG A 73 -2.39 4.80 -14.16
C ARG A 73 -0.91 4.45 -14.14
N LEU A 74 -0.55 3.25 -14.57
CA LEU A 74 0.85 2.79 -14.63
C LEU A 74 1.68 3.63 -15.61
N GLU A 75 1.13 4.00 -16.77
CA GLU A 75 1.77 4.91 -17.72
C GLU A 75 1.94 6.32 -17.13
N ALA A 76 0.91 6.84 -16.46
CA ALA A 76 0.94 8.16 -15.85
C ALA A 76 1.97 8.29 -14.71
N GLU A 77 2.34 7.19 -14.07
CA GLU A 77 3.36 7.19 -13.01
C GLU A 77 4.73 7.68 -13.49
N PHE A 78 5.08 7.37 -14.75
CA PHE A 78 6.30 7.89 -15.36
C PHE A 78 6.33 9.42 -15.44
N ASN A 79 5.18 10.09 -15.44
CA ASN A 79 5.09 11.54 -15.42
C ASN A 79 5.60 12.14 -14.10
N SER A 80 5.45 11.42 -12.99
CA SER A 80 6.04 11.82 -11.72
C SER A 80 7.46 11.26 -11.57
N LYS A 81 8.46 11.97 -12.05
CA LYS A 81 9.86 11.53 -12.04
C LYS A 81 10.39 11.21 -10.63
N ARG A 82 9.84 11.87 -9.61
CA ARG A 82 10.15 11.54 -8.20
C ARG A 82 9.63 10.15 -7.82
N LEU A 83 8.36 9.88 -8.09
CA LEU A 83 7.76 8.55 -7.78
C LEU A 83 8.45 7.45 -8.59
N TYR A 84 8.71 7.70 -9.86
CA TYR A 84 9.45 6.78 -10.73
C TYR A 84 10.83 6.45 -10.14
N CYS A 85 11.62 7.46 -9.74
CA CYS A 85 12.93 7.26 -9.12
C CYS A 85 12.82 6.42 -7.82
N VAL A 86 11.89 6.75 -6.93
CA VAL A 86 11.67 6.00 -5.68
C VAL A 86 11.29 4.54 -5.95
N ARG A 87 10.43 4.29 -6.93
CA ARG A 87 10.05 2.92 -7.32
C ARG A 87 11.23 2.13 -7.88
N GLN A 88 11.98 2.72 -8.82
CA GLN A 88 13.17 2.06 -9.37
C GLN A 88 14.19 1.75 -8.27
N ALA A 89 14.41 2.67 -7.34
CA ALA A 89 15.28 2.45 -6.20
C ALA A 89 14.78 1.29 -5.32
N ARG A 90 13.48 1.23 -5.02
CA ARG A 90 12.87 0.13 -4.25
C ARG A 90 13.01 -1.22 -4.97
N ARG A 91 12.71 -1.30 -6.25
CA ARG A 91 12.88 -2.52 -7.04
C ARG A 91 14.32 -3.01 -7.02
N LYS A 92 15.30 -2.11 -7.17
CA LYS A 92 16.73 -2.46 -7.11
C LYS A 92 17.17 -2.85 -5.70
N PHE A 93 16.58 -2.25 -4.68
CA PHE A 93 16.91 -2.53 -3.29
C PHE A 93 16.36 -3.90 -2.83
N TYR A 94 15.09 -4.15 -3.06
CA TYR A 94 14.42 -5.36 -2.61
C TYR A 94 14.62 -6.56 -3.54
N GLY A 95 14.91 -6.31 -4.84
CA GLY A 95 15.01 -7.39 -5.83
C GLY A 95 13.72 -8.20 -5.90
N ASP A 96 13.84 -9.52 -5.78
CA ASP A 96 12.72 -10.46 -5.83
C ASP A 96 11.99 -10.64 -4.48
N ALA A 97 12.40 -9.90 -3.45
CA ALA A 97 11.71 -9.95 -2.16
C ALA A 97 10.27 -9.39 -2.29
N PRO A 98 9.29 -9.94 -1.55
CA PRO A 98 7.89 -9.51 -1.64
C PRO A 98 7.67 -8.00 -1.46
N ALA A 99 8.50 -7.34 -0.64
CA ALA A 99 8.45 -5.89 -0.43
C ALA A 99 8.83 -5.06 -1.68
N GLY A 100 9.49 -5.68 -2.67
CA GLY A 100 9.84 -5.08 -3.96
C GLY A 100 8.77 -5.17 -5.03
N ILE A 101 7.74 -5.99 -4.82
CA ILE A 101 6.64 -6.17 -5.76
C ILE A 101 5.74 -4.93 -5.71
N GLU A 102 5.46 -4.33 -6.85
CA GLU A 102 4.61 -3.15 -6.95
C GLU A 102 3.14 -3.50 -6.68
N LEU A 103 2.47 -2.67 -5.86
CA LEU A 103 1.04 -2.86 -5.58
C LEU A 103 0.16 -2.73 -6.83
N GLY A 104 0.53 -1.83 -7.72
CA GLY A 104 -0.20 -1.60 -8.97
C GLY A 104 0.06 -2.65 -10.05
N GLY A 105 0.96 -3.62 -9.81
CA GLY A 105 1.39 -4.59 -10.83
C GLY A 105 2.30 -3.97 -11.90
N TYR A 106 2.40 -4.64 -13.03
CA TYR A 106 3.27 -4.24 -14.13
C TYR A 106 2.48 -4.17 -15.45
N PRO A 107 2.77 -3.19 -16.35
CA PRO A 107 2.01 -3.02 -17.60
C PRO A 107 1.92 -4.30 -18.44
N GLY A 108 3.03 -5.06 -18.52
CA GLY A 108 3.09 -6.29 -19.31
C GLY A 108 2.27 -7.47 -18.76
N GLU A 109 1.79 -7.38 -17.51
CA GLU A 109 0.99 -8.42 -16.87
C GLU A 109 -0.52 -8.21 -17.06
N LEU A 110 -0.94 -6.98 -17.35
CA LEU A 110 -2.35 -6.63 -17.49
C LEU A 110 -3.05 -7.40 -18.62
N VAL A 111 -2.31 -7.78 -19.66
CA VAL A 111 -2.83 -8.60 -20.76
C VAL A 111 -3.34 -9.99 -20.32
N ASN A 112 -2.86 -10.47 -19.16
CA ASN A 112 -3.26 -11.76 -18.60
C ASN A 112 -4.48 -11.67 -17.68
N VAL A 113 -4.96 -10.45 -17.40
CA VAL A 113 -6.13 -10.24 -16.54
C VAL A 113 -7.41 -10.48 -17.36
N THR A 114 -8.11 -11.55 -17.02
CA THR A 114 -9.39 -11.93 -17.61
C THR A 114 -10.46 -12.07 -16.52
N PRO A 115 -11.77 -12.02 -16.86
CA PRO A 115 -12.81 -12.29 -15.88
C PRO A 115 -12.62 -13.58 -15.09
N GLN A 116 -12.17 -14.64 -15.77
CA GLN A 116 -11.93 -15.95 -15.18
C GLN A 116 -10.68 -15.98 -14.29
N SER A 117 -9.57 -15.39 -14.76
CA SER A 117 -8.34 -15.34 -13.95
C SER A 117 -8.54 -14.49 -12.70
N LEU A 118 -9.29 -13.40 -12.81
CA LEU A 118 -9.62 -12.54 -11.66
C LEU A 118 -10.53 -13.28 -10.66
N LYS A 119 -11.52 -14.04 -11.16
CA LYS A 119 -12.39 -14.86 -10.29
C LYS A 119 -11.61 -15.96 -9.58
N ALA A 120 -10.71 -16.63 -10.27
CA ALA A 120 -9.86 -17.65 -9.65
C ALA A 120 -8.97 -17.08 -8.53
N GLU A 121 -8.41 -15.90 -8.75
CA GLU A 121 -7.60 -15.21 -7.73
C GLU A 121 -8.45 -14.72 -6.55
N TYR A 122 -9.65 -14.20 -6.82
CA TYR A 122 -10.60 -13.84 -5.78
C TYR A 122 -10.95 -15.05 -4.88
N ASP A 123 -11.27 -16.21 -5.48
CA ASP A 123 -11.58 -17.43 -4.73
C ASP A 123 -10.37 -17.91 -3.92
N ARG A 124 -9.16 -17.81 -4.49
CA ARG A 124 -7.92 -18.12 -3.77
C ARG A 124 -7.75 -17.21 -2.56
N ILE A 125 -7.94 -15.90 -2.71
CA ILE A 125 -7.85 -14.93 -1.60
C ILE A 125 -8.87 -15.28 -0.53
N LEU A 126 -10.13 -15.49 -0.87
CA LEU A 126 -11.17 -15.83 0.10
C LEU A 126 -10.86 -17.12 0.85
N SER A 127 -10.22 -18.09 0.21
CA SER A 127 -9.88 -19.36 0.87
C SER A 127 -8.64 -19.27 1.76
N THR A 128 -7.68 -18.42 1.45
CA THR A 128 -6.34 -18.42 2.09
C THR A 128 -6.01 -17.19 2.92
N ALA A 129 -6.67 -16.06 2.71
CA ALA A 129 -6.36 -14.84 3.44
C ALA A 129 -6.75 -14.93 4.92
N SER A 130 -5.92 -14.41 5.82
CA SER A 130 -6.35 -14.08 7.18
C SER A 130 -7.33 -12.90 7.11
N ILE A 131 -8.38 -12.96 7.93
CA ILE A 131 -9.40 -11.92 7.98
C ILE A 131 -9.44 -11.35 9.40
N ASP A 132 -9.15 -10.06 9.50
CA ASP A 132 -9.30 -9.29 10.74
C ASP A 132 -10.43 -8.29 10.56
N VAL A 133 -11.34 -8.21 11.53
CA VAL A 133 -12.43 -7.26 11.53
C VAL A 133 -12.33 -6.36 12.76
N MET A 134 -12.24 -5.06 12.52
CA MET A 134 -12.22 -4.05 13.57
C MET A 134 -13.54 -3.29 13.57
N VAL A 135 -14.18 -3.22 14.73
CA VAL A 135 -15.44 -2.49 14.90
C VAL A 135 -15.32 -1.48 16.03
N GLN A 136 -15.99 -0.34 15.86
CA GLN A 136 -16.02 0.70 16.88
C GLN A 136 -17.40 1.35 16.94
N GLY A 137 -17.99 1.34 18.14
CA GLY A 137 -19.26 2.03 18.39
C GLY A 137 -20.50 1.32 17.87
N VAL A 138 -20.39 0.02 17.58
CA VAL A 138 -21.45 -0.89 17.15
C VAL A 138 -21.44 -2.15 18.02
N ASP A 139 -22.47 -2.99 17.89
CA ASP A 139 -22.52 -4.31 18.55
C ASP A 139 -21.54 -5.29 17.85
N GLU A 140 -20.43 -5.57 18.52
CA GLU A 140 -19.39 -6.46 17.99
C GLU A 140 -19.84 -7.91 17.81
N ALA A 141 -20.70 -8.40 18.73
CA ALA A 141 -21.21 -9.77 18.63
C ALA A 141 -22.13 -9.93 17.42
N ARG A 142 -22.95 -8.91 17.14
CA ARG A 142 -23.82 -8.89 15.97
C ARG A 142 -23.03 -8.87 14.67
N VAL A 143 -22.00 -8.03 14.57
CA VAL A 143 -21.13 -7.97 13.39
C VAL A 143 -20.38 -9.28 13.19
N ALA A 144 -19.89 -9.91 14.27
CA ALA A 144 -19.24 -11.21 14.20
C ALA A 144 -20.19 -12.31 13.67
N GLU A 145 -21.44 -12.34 14.14
CA GLU A 145 -22.46 -13.26 13.63
C GLU A 145 -22.69 -13.08 12.13
N MET A 146 -22.81 -11.85 11.67
CA MET A 146 -23.02 -11.52 10.25
C MET A 146 -21.82 -11.97 9.41
N LEU A 147 -20.58 -11.74 9.89
CA LEU A 147 -19.37 -12.21 9.22
C LEU A 147 -19.36 -13.75 9.11
N LEU A 148 -19.60 -14.46 10.23
CA LEU A 148 -19.60 -15.91 10.24
C LEU A 148 -20.62 -16.50 9.28
N LYS A 149 -21.79 -15.87 9.14
CA LYS A 149 -22.81 -16.24 8.15
C LYS A 149 -22.32 -16.06 6.71
N LYS A 150 -21.54 -15.01 6.41
CA LYS A 150 -20.94 -14.80 5.08
C LYS A 150 -19.84 -15.80 4.78
N LEU A 151 -19.14 -16.28 5.79
CA LEU A 151 -18.09 -17.29 5.64
C LEU A 151 -18.64 -18.73 5.57
N ASP A 152 -19.92 -18.94 5.92
CA ASP A 152 -20.54 -20.24 5.85
C ASP A 152 -20.53 -20.79 4.41
N GLY A 153 -20.09 -22.04 4.27
CA GLY A 153 -19.90 -22.69 2.95
C GLY A 153 -18.61 -22.33 2.20
N ILE A 154 -17.80 -21.39 2.67
CA ILE A 154 -16.49 -21.12 2.10
C ILE A 154 -15.45 -22.01 2.79
N ARG A 155 -14.87 -22.96 2.03
CA ARG A 155 -13.75 -23.76 2.55
C ARG A 155 -12.53 -22.87 2.71
N ARG A 156 -12.06 -22.72 3.94
CA ARG A 156 -10.93 -21.84 4.30
C ARG A 156 -9.74 -22.65 4.82
N ASP A 157 -8.55 -22.24 4.37
CA ASP A 157 -7.24 -22.68 4.86
C ASP A 157 -6.36 -21.43 5.01
N PRO A 158 -6.61 -20.59 6.02
CA PRO A 158 -5.93 -19.31 6.17
C PRO A 158 -4.44 -19.49 6.39
N HIS A 159 -3.65 -18.78 5.59
CA HIS A 159 -2.21 -18.69 5.78
C HIS A 159 -1.91 -17.61 6.82
N PRO A 160 -1.09 -17.90 7.85
CA PRO A 160 -0.67 -16.88 8.80
C PRO A 160 0.19 -15.82 8.11
N PHE A 161 0.16 -14.60 8.60
CA PHE A 161 1.10 -13.57 8.17
C PHE A 161 2.53 -14.01 8.42
N ALA A 162 3.37 -13.84 7.42
CA ALA A 162 4.81 -14.03 7.58
C ALA A 162 5.39 -12.91 8.45
N ALA A 163 6.31 -13.27 9.35
CA ALA A 163 7.05 -12.24 10.07
C ALA A 163 7.82 -11.36 9.07
N PRO A 164 7.83 -10.04 9.22
CA PRO A 164 8.60 -9.16 8.36
C PRO A 164 10.08 -9.55 8.38
N VAL A 165 10.65 -9.80 7.21
CA VAL A 165 12.07 -10.12 7.07
C VAL A 165 12.81 -8.83 6.80
N ALA A 166 13.79 -8.50 7.66
CA ALA A 166 14.67 -7.36 7.42
C ALA A 166 15.55 -7.63 6.20
N MET A 167 15.79 -6.61 5.42
CA MET A 167 16.74 -6.69 4.32
C MET A 167 18.16 -6.74 4.88
N PRO A 168 18.98 -7.71 4.47
CA PRO A 168 20.36 -7.80 4.93
C PRO A 168 21.18 -6.59 4.47
N ALA A 169 22.18 -6.22 5.24
CA ALA A 169 23.16 -5.22 4.82
C ALA A 169 23.93 -5.75 3.61
N THR A 170 24.02 -4.93 2.57
CA THR A 170 24.75 -5.25 1.34
C THR A 170 25.77 -4.15 1.05
N PRO A 171 26.81 -4.44 0.27
CA PRO A 171 27.69 -3.40 -0.24
C PRO A 171 26.92 -2.32 -0.97
N LEU A 172 27.44 -1.09 -0.95
CA LEU A 172 26.86 0.03 -1.67
C LEU A 172 26.71 -0.30 -3.16
N ARG A 173 25.52 -0.06 -3.69
CA ARG A 173 25.18 -0.23 -5.10
C ARG A 173 24.72 1.08 -5.67
N HIS A 174 25.23 1.45 -6.85
CA HIS A 174 24.83 2.64 -7.60
C HIS A 174 24.07 2.23 -8.86
N PHE A 175 22.96 2.88 -9.10
CA PHE A 175 22.19 2.73 -10.33
C PHE A 175 21.91 4.13 -10.89
N LYS A 176 22.16 4.31 -12.18
CA LYS A 176 21.88 5.57 -12.88
C LYS A 176 21.04 5.24 -14.11
N GLU A 177 20.02 6.05 -14.35
CA GLU A 177 19.23 6.06 -15.57
C GLU A 177 19.19 7.47 -16.12
N GLU A 178 19.53 7.63 -17.39
CA GLU A 178 19.51 8.93 -18.07
C GLU A 178 18.21 9.06 -18.86
N ILE A 179 17.41 10.05 -18.49
CA ILE A 179 16.15 10.37 -19.15
C ILE A 179 16.31 11.72 -19.85
N PRO A 180 16.32 11.76 -21.20
CA PRO A 180 16.50 13.02 -21.94
C PRO A 180 15.42 14.05 -21.59
N GLY A 181 15.82 15.33 -21.59
CA GLY A 181 14.91 16.45 -21.39
C GLY A 181 14.54 16.75 -19.94
N LEU A 182 15.15 16.09 -18.96
CA LEU A 182 14.95 16.42 -17.55
C LEU A 182 15.80 17.63 -17.16
N THR A 183 15.12 18.62 -16.56
CA THR A 183 15.77 19.80 -15.96
C THR A 183 16.24 19.58 -14.54
N GLN A 184 15.87 18.46 -13.92
CA GLN A 184 16.19 18.12 -12.54
C GLN A 184 16.43 16.63 -12.38
N ALA A 185 17.57 16.24 -11.85
CA ALA A 185 17.85 14.87 -11.47
C ALA A 185 17.08 14.49 -10.20
N LYS A 186 16.72 13.21 -10.07
CA LYS A 186 16.09 12.63 -8.89
C LYS A 186 17.04 11.63 -8.26
N LEU A 187 17.27 11.79 -6.98
CA LEU A 187 18.12 10.93 -6.18
C LEU A 187 17.28 10.22 -5.13
N CYS A 188 17.41 8.89 -5.04
CA CYS A 188 16.82 8.10 -3.97
C CYS A 188 17.88 7.16 -3.38
N MET A 189 18.07 7.23 -2.08
CA MET A 189 18.97 6.35 -1.34
C MET A 189 18.15 5.52 -0.35
N LEU A 190 18.41 4.22 -0.32
CA LEU A 190 17.77 3.27 0.59
C LEU A 190 18.83 2.61 1.46
N PHE A 191 18.54 2.50 2.74
CA PHE A 191 19.40 1.92 3.75
C PHE A 191 18.61 0.92 4.60
N THR A 192 19.21 -0.20 4.94
CA THR A 192 18.67 -1.08 5.98
C THR A 192 19.22 -0.69 7.35
N THR A 193 18.42 -0.83 8.40
CA THR A 193 18.88 -0.70 9.78
C THR A 193 19.67 -1.92 10.24
N GLY A 194 19.57 -3.06 9.53
CA GLY A 194 20.15 -4.33 9.93
C GLY A 194 19.41 -5.04 11.07
N GLU A 195 18.29 -4.51 11.52
CA GLU A 195 17.46 -5.16 12.54
C GLU A 195 16.55 -6.21 11.89
N GLU A 196 16.65 -7.44 12.38
CA GLU A 196 15.83 -8.56 11.88
C GLU A 196 14.35 -8.41 12.24
N HIS A 197 14.03 -7.80 13.37
CA HIS A 197 12.68 -7.57 13.84
C HIS A 197 12.59 -6.19 14.52
N PRO A 198 12.18 -5.14 13.81
CA PRO A 198 12.00 -3.83 14.40
C PRO A 198 10.98 -3.90 15.54
N ASN A 199 11.45 -3.68 16.76
CA ASN A 199 10.60 -3.61 17.95
C ASN A 199 10.03 -2.18 18.14
N PRO A 200 8.95 -1.99 18.91
CA PRO A 200 8.36 -0.66 19.11
C PRO A 200 9.33 0.44 19.56
N PRO A 201 10.25 0.24 20.48
CA PRO A 201 11.24 1.25 20.86
C PRO A 201 12.15 1.65 19.70
N SER A 202 12.74 0.69 18.96
CA SER A 202 13.62 0.99 17.82
C SER A 202 12.89 1.67 16.68
N VAL A 203 11.65 1.30 16.40
CA VAL A 203 10.79 2.00 15.43
C VAL A 203 10.57 3.46 15.83
N SER A 204 10.33 3.74 17.10
CA SER A 204 10.13 5.10 17.60
C SER A 204 11.41 5.93 17.51
N ILE A 205 12.55 5.35 17.87
CA ILE A 205 13.87 5.97 17.73
C ILE A 205 14.16 6.27 16.25
N LEU A 206 13.90 5.33 15.37
CA LEU A 206 14.08 5.50 13.92
C LEU A 206 13.24 6.64 13.36
N ARG A 207 11.99 6.77 13.79
CA ARG A 207 11.10 7.88 13.38
C ARG A 207 11.66 9.24 13.81
N VAL A 208 12.12 9.35 15.04
CA VAL A 208 12.73 10.59 15.55
C VAL A 208 14.02 10.88 14.77
N ALA A 209 14.88 9.90 14.56
CA ALA A 209 16.10 10.04 13.77
C ALA A 209 15.82 10.54 12.34
N MET A 210 14.82 9.97 11.67
CA MET A 210 14.41 10.42 10.33
C MET A 210 13.83 11.83 10.36
N SER A 211 13.07 12.20 11.39
CA SER A 211 12.56 13.58 11.53
C SER A 211 13.70 14.58 11.69
N VAL A 212 14.69 14.28 12.51
CA VAL A 212 15.89 15.11 12.68
C VAL A 212 16.73 15.18 11.41
N LEU A 213 16.83 14.07 10.66
CA LEU A 213 17.63 13.99 9.45
C LEU A 213 17.01 14.81 8.30
N GLY A 214 15.75 14.56 7.95
CA GLY A 214 15.12 15.15 6.76
C GLY A 214 13.60 15.34 6.84
N GLY A 215 12.98 15.19 8.02
CA GLY A 215 11.51 15.21 8.16
C GLY A 215 10.89 16.59 8.34
N SER A 216 11.68 17.67 8.42
CA SER A 216 11.14 19.02 8.68
C SER A 216 12.03 20.11 8.10
N ALA A 217 11.52 21.36 8.07
CA ALA A 217 12.28 22.53 7.65
C ALA A 217 13.48 22.87 8.56
N THR A 218 13.52 22.33 9.78
CA THR A 218 14.65 22.48 10.70
C THR A 218 15.61 21.30 10.67
N SER A 219 15.33 20.28 9.85
CA SER A 219 16.13 19.06 9.73
C SER A 219 17.52 19.33 9.15
N ARG A 220 18.43 18.38 9.36
CA ARG A 220 19.83 18.51 8.92
C ARG A 220 19.96 18.58 7.42
N LEU A 221 19.21 17.75 6.67
CA LEU A 221 19.21 17.80 5.20
C LEU A 221 18.68 19.13 4.68
N PHE A 222 17.56 19.59 5.21
CA PHE A 222 16.99 20.86 4.79
C PHE A 222 17.96 22.01 5.03
N ARG A 223 18.48 22.16 6.26
CA ARG A 223 19.38 23.27 6.61
C ARG A 223 20.73 23.22 5.89
N ASN A 224 21.34 22.05 5.74
CA ASN A 224 22.69 21.95 5.22
C ASN A 224 22.71 21.77 3.68
N VAL A 225 21.82 20.99 3.11
CA VAL A 225 21.83 20.67 1.67
C VAL A 225 21.01 21.68 0.88
N ARG A 226 19.78 21.96 1.35
CA ARG A 226 18.91 22.90 0.64
C ARG A 226 19.27 24.36 0.92
N GLU A 227 19.26 24.78 2.19
CA GLU A 227 19.43 26.21 2.52
C GLU A 227 20.87 26.67 2.43
N LYS A 228 21.81 25.94 3.03
CA LYS A 228 23.21 26.41 3.11
C LYS A 228 23.98 26.19 1.81
N GLN A 229 23.75 25.06 1.12
CA GLN A 229 24.50 24.70 -0.08
C GLN A 229 23.70 24.92 -1.37
N SER A 230 22.41 25.14 -1.29
CA SER A 230 21.50 25.31 -2.43
C SER A 230 21.61 24.19 -3.49
N LEU A 231 21.88 22.94 -3.05
CA LEU A 231 22.11 21.81 -3.93
C LEU A 231 20.82 21.15 -4.41
N CYS A 232 19.70 21.36 -3.72
CA CYS A 232 18.46 20.67 -4.02
C CYS A 232 17.23 21.57 -3.85
N TYR A 233 16.19 21.24 -4.59
CA TYR A 233 14.87 21.87 -4.48
C TYR A 233 14.10 21.34 -3.28
N TYR A 234 14.21 20.03 -3.08
CA TYR A 234 13.68 19.34 -1.92
C TYR A 234 14.66 18.24 -1.52
N CYS A 235 14.67 17.94 -0.25
CA CYS A 235 15.32 16.76 0.31
C CYS A 235 14.50 16.31 1.52
N GLY A 236 14.30 15.01 1.63
CA GLY A 236 13.52 14.43 2.71
C GLY A 236 14.04 13.09 3.14
N SER A 237 13.66 12.66 4.33
CA SER A 237 13.91 11.31 4.79
C SER A 237 12.69 10.69 5.44
N ALA A 238 12.51 9.40 5.24
CA ALA A 238 11.42 8.60 5.80
C ALA A 238 11.93 7.23 6.21
N ALA A 239 11.18 6.56 7.08
CA ALA A 239 11.44 5.17 7.44
C ALA A 239 10.20 4.32 7.22
N GLN A 240 10.40 3.14 6.66
CA GLN A 240 9.39 2.11 6.54
C GLN A 240 9.46 1.22 7.79
N ARG A 241 8.44 1.32 8.64
CA ARG A 241 8.43 0.68 9.97
C ARG A 241 8.56 -0.83 9.91
N ALA A 242 7.83 -1.45 9.00
CA ALA A 242 7.72 -2.91 8.95
C ALA A 242 8.99 -3.61 8.46
N THR A 243 9.82 -2.93 7.69
CA THR A 243 11.03 -3.50 7.09
C THR A 243 12.32 -2.92 7.64
N GLY A 244 12.24 -1.88 8.51
CA GLY A 244 13.40 -1.17 9.02
C GLY A 244 14.21 -0.44 7.93
N VAL A 245 13.61 -0.15 6.78
CA VAL A 245 14.29 0.53 5.68
C VAL A 245 14.16 2.04 5.83
N MET A 246 15.28 2.72 5.77
CA MET A 246 15.36 4.18 5.70
C MET A 246 15.48 4.62 4.25
N MET A 247 14.82 5.71 3.90
CA MET A 247 14.86 6.32 2.58
C MET A 247 15.23 7.81 2.70
N ILE A 248 16.11 8.25 1.81
CA ILE A 248 16.36 9.67 1.56
C ILE A 248 16.02 9.91 0.09
N ASP A 249 15.23 10.93 -0.19
CA ASP A 249 14.95 11.35 -1.57
C ASP A 249 15.16 12.85 -1.77
N SER A 250 15.66 13.22 -2.94
CA SER A 250 16.01 14.60 -3.27
C SER A 250 15.83 14.89 -4.75
N GLY A 251 15.57 16.17 -5.06
CA GLY A 251 15.63 16.70 -6.42
C GLY A 251 16.81 17.66 -6.54
N VAL A 252 17.81 17.29 -7.32
CA VAL A 252 19.07 18.02 -7.46
C VAL A 252 19.26 18.51 -8.90
N GLU A 253 20.15 19.46 -9.12
CA GLU A 253 20.59 19.81 -10.47
C GLU A 253 21.34 18.65 -11.11
N PRO A 254 21.17 18.38 -12.43
CA PRO A 254 21.95 17.36 -13.11
C PRO A 254 23.47 17.59 -12.95
N GLY A 255 24.17 16.53 -12.57
CA GLY A 255 25.61 16.56 -12.29
C GLY A 255 26.00 16.96 -10.86
N LYS A 256 25.02 17.11 -9.96
CA LYS A 256 25.23 17.35 -8.52
C LYS A 256 24.64 16.23 -7.62
N GLU A 257 24.29 15.10 -8.23
CA GLU A 257 23.82 13.89 -7.54
C GLU A 257 24.89 13.11 -6.77
#